data_7b048bae09114d418e1b8c31b1347337
#
_entry.id   7b048bae09114d418e1b8c31b1347337
#
_cell.length_a   1.000
_cell.length_b   1.000
_cell.length_c   1.000
_cell.angle_alpha   90.00
_cell.angle_beta   90.00
_cell.angle_gamma   90.00
#
_symmetry.space_group_name_H-M   'P 1'
#
loop_
_entity.id
_entity.type
_entity.pdbx_description
1 polymer ?
#
loop_
_entity_poly.entity_id
_entity_poly.type
_entity_poly.pdbx_seq_one_letter_code
_entity_poly.pdbx_strand_id
1 'polypeptide(L)'
;GVSLAAVCPTRLRPEQVFESLIEALGFDERDKTIPAPAASSAPAVTRHTGLRRMVYEAFKADPSLPSDEVHGTIPQALLMMNSELVRRFVASNGKTFLAGALARGMSDEAIVSVLYERTLGHQPRARELAVCKRYLKKVGQRKEALEDIFWSLVNTTEFLTRH
;
A
#
# COMPACT_ATOMS: atom_id res chain seq x y z
N GLY A 1 -19.41 -34.85 -1.46
CA GLY A 1 -18.69 -33.88 -2.30
C GLY A 1 -18.80 -32.50 -1.68
N VAL A 2 -17.72 -32.03 -1.04
CA VAL A 2 -17.65 -30.66 -0.54
C VAL A 2 -17.32 -29.79 -1.75
N SER A 3 -18.30 -29.02 -2.24
CA SER A 3 -18.07 -27.99 -3.25
C SER A 3 -17.25 -26.87 -2.58
N LEU A 4 -15.95 -26.85 -2.85
CA LEU A 4 -15.14 -25.67 -2.59
C LEU A 4 -15.63 -24.60 -3.58
N ALA A 5 -16.56 -23.77 -3.13
CA ALA A 5 -16.89 -22.55 -3.84
C ALA A 5 -15.61 -21.74 -3.94
N ALA A 6 -15.00 -21.69 -5.11
CA ALA A 6 -13.89 -20.82 -5.37
C ALA A 6 -14.40 -19.39 -5.11
N VAL A 7 -13.86 -18.75 -4.07
CA VAL A 7 -14.14 -17.35 -3.80
C VAL A 7 -13.50 -16.56 -4.94
N CYS A 8 -14.31 -16.09 -5.86
CA CYS A 8 -13.81 -15.22 -6.92
C CYS A 8 -13.26 -13.94 -6.28
N PRO A 9 -12.05 -13.53 -6.64
CA PRO A 9 -11.49 -12.27 -6.14
C PRO A 9 -12.42 -11.12 -6.55
N THR A 10 -12.86 -10.34 -5.59
CA THR A 10 -13.70 -9.16 -5.82
C THR A 10 -12.88 -7.90 -5.63
N ARG A 11 -13.16 -6.92 -6.48
CA ARG A 11 -12.51 -5.62 -6.40
C ARG A 11 -12.91 -4.89 -5.13
N LEU A 12 -11.95 -4.29 -4.45
CA LEU A 12 -12.20 -3.43 -3.31
C LEU A 12 -12.95 -2.16 -3.74
N ARG A 13 -13.90 -1.72 -2.91
CA ARG A 13 -14.55 -0.42 -3.07
C ARG A 13 -13.56 0.71 -2.73
N PRO A 14 -13.77 1.93 -3.26
CA PRO A 14 -12.89 3.07 -2.97
C PRO A 14 -12.61 3.29 -1.49
N GLU A 15 -13.63 3.13 -0.65
CA GLU A 15 -13.52 3.25 0.81
C GLU A 15 -12.58 2.19 1.39
N GLN A 16 -12.73 0.95 0.94
CA GLN A 16 -11.90 -0.17 1.39
C GLN A 16 -10.45 -0.01 0.95
N VAL A 17 -10.21 0.46 -0.28
CA VAL A 17 -8.85 0.78 -0.76
C VAL A 17 -8.23 1.88 0.09
N PHE A 18 -8.99 2.93 0.39
CA PHE A 18 -8.52 4.02 1.25
C PHE A 18 -8.15 3.52 2.65
N GLU A 19 -9.05 2.78 3.31
CA GLU A 19 -8.80 2.21 4.65
C GLU A 19 -7.60 1.26 4.65
N SER A 20 -7.49 0.38 3.64
CA SER A 20 -6.35 -0.53 3.49
C SER A 20 -5.03 0.22 3.30
N LEU A 21 -5.05 1.32 2.54
CA LEU A 21 -3.87 2.18 2.38
C LEU A 21 -3.48 2.85 3.71
N ILE A 22 -4.43 3.40 4.44
CA ILE A 22 -4.21 4.03 5.74
C ILE A 22 -3.57 3.03 6.71
N GLU A 23 -4.11 1.82 6.78
CA GLU A 23 -3.62 0.78 7.67
C GLU A 23 -2.25 0.25 7.23
N ALA A 24 -2.09 -0.10 5.96
CA ALA A 24 -0.84 -0.64 5.42
C ALA A 24 0.32 0.35 5.59
N LEU A 25 0.08 1.62 5.31
CA LEU A 25 1.07 2.69 5.40
C LEU A 25 1.34 3.14 6.84
N GLY A 26 0.52 2.70 7.81
CA GLY A 26 0.69 3.06 9.22
C GLY A 26 0.28 4.50 9.52
N PHE A 27 -0.74 4.98 8.86
CA PHE A 27 -1.31 6.28 9.11
C PHE A 27 -2.01 6.30 10.48
N ASP A 28 -1.56 7.17 11.36
CA ASP A 28 -2.38 7.58 12.50
C ASP A 28 -3.18 8.83 12.09
N GLU A 29 -4.50 8.72 12.04
CA GLU A 29 -5.39 9.86 11.75
C GLU A 29 -5.20 11.02 12.75
N ARG A 30 -4.61 10.72 13.90
CA ARG A 30 -4.29 11.70 14.95
C ARG A 30 -2.95 12.40 14.72
N ASP A 31 -2.11 11.90 13.80
CA ASP A 31 -0.83 12.53 13.51
C ASP A 31 -1.00 13.78 12.63
N LYS A 32 -1.09 14.94 13.29
CA LYS A 32 -1.20 16.27 12.68
C LYS A 32 0.03 16.66 11.83
N THR A 33 1.04 15.81 11.74
CA THR A 33 2.33 16.12 11.08
C THR A 33 2.39 15.73 9.60
N ILE A 34 1.27 15.30 9.00
CA ILE A 34 1.23 15.04 7.58
C ILE A 34 1.38 16.35 6.83
N PRO A 35 2.49 16.56 6.10
CA PRO A 35 2.69 17.79 5.36
C PRO A 35 1.59 17.94 4.30
N ALA A 36 0.99 19.11 4.22
CA ALA A 36 0.13 19.45 3.09
C ALA A 36 0.93 19.32 1.79
N PRO A 37 0.32 18.94 0.67
CA PRO A 37 0.93 19.15 -0.62
C PRO A 37 1.32 20.63 -0.71
N ALA A 38 2.52 20.91 -1.24
CA ALA A 38 3.21 22.20 -1.17
C ALA A 38 2.43 23.44 -1.69
N ALA A 39 1.21 23.25 -2.19
CA ALA A 39 0.33 24.30 -2.72
C ALA A 39 -0.92 24.56 -1.87
N SER A 40 -1.07 23.98 -0.67
CA SER A 40 -2.31 24.12 0.09
C SER A 40 -2.08 24.64 1.51
N SER A 41 -2.57 25.85 1.79
CA SER A 41 -2.71 26.45 3.13
C SER A 41 -3.88 25.86 3.93
N ALA A 42 -4.44 24.72 3.52
CA ALA A 42 -5.64 24.11 4.08
C ALA A 42 -5.37 23.43 5.44
N PRO A 43 -6.31 23.48 6.42
CA PRO A 43 -6.18 22.85 7.72
C PRO A 43 -6.11 21.31 7.61
N ALA A 44 -5.56 20.65 8.64
CA ALA A 44 -5.26 19.20 8.67
C ALA A 44 -6.43 18.29 8.26
N VAL A 45 -7.66 18.65 8.64
CA VAL A 45 -8.89 17.93 8.27
C VAL A 45 -9.10 17.86 6.75
N THR A 46 -8.66 18.89 6.02
CA THR A 46 -8.81 18.97 4.55
C THR A 46 -7.81 18.06 3.80
N ARG A 47 -6.75 17.60 4.45
CA ARG A 47 -5.68 16.79 3.83
C ARG A 47 -6.11 15.33 3.63
N HIS A 48 -6.76 14.73 4.63
CA HIS A 48 -7.36 13.41 4.50
C HIS A 48 -8.50 13.43 3.47
N THR A 49 -9.25 14.52 3.41
CA THR A 49 -10.30 14.73 2.40
C THR A 49 -9.71 14.73 0.99
N GLY A 50 -8.51 15.31 0.79
CA GLY A 50 -7.83 15.33 -0.50
C GLY A 50 -7.42 13.94 -0.99
N LEU A 51 -6.74 13.14 -0.15
CA LEU A 51 -6.36 11.76 -0.49
C LEU A 51 -7.60 10.89 -0.68
N ARG A 52 -8.54 10.95 0.27
CA ARG A 52 -9.80 10.20 0.18
C ARG A 52 -10.53 10.51 -1.12
N ARG A 53 -10.60 11.78 -1.50
CA ARG A 53 -11.20 12.21 -2.76
C ARG A 53 -10.44 11.66 -3.97
N MET A 54 -9.10 11.71 -3.98
CA MET A 54 -8.29 11.17 -5.08
C MET A 54 -8.48 9.66 -5.24
N VAL A 55 -8.46 8.92 -4.13
CA VAL A 55 -8.72 7.47 -4.14
C VAL A 55 -10.15 7.21 -4.61
N TYR A 56 -11.12 7.94 -4.08
CA TYR A 56 -12.51 7.78 -4.45
C TYR A 56 -12.75 7.99 -5.95
N GLU A 57 -12.22 9.07 -6.53
CA GLU A 57 -12.36 9.35 -7.96
C GLU A 57 -11.66 8.31 -8.85
N ALA A 58 -10.50 7.81 -8.43
CA ALA A 58 -9.76 6.81 -9.20
C ALA A 58 -10.34 5.40 -9.11
N PHE A 59 -10.95 5.06 -7.96
CA PHE A 59 -11.51 3.73 -7.71
C PHE A 59 -13.03 3.66 -7.84
N LYS A 60 -13.68 4.79 -8.12
CA LYS A 60 -15.10 4.87 -8.41
C LYS A 60 -15.45 3.90 -9.55
N ALA A 61 -16.35 2.97 -9.26
CA ALA A 61 -16.84 2.05 -10.27
C ALA A 61 -17.62 2.82 -11.33
N ASP A 62 -17.32 2.56 -12.60
CA ASP A 62 -18.20 2.98 -13.69
C ASP A 62 -19.41 2.03 -13.68
N PRO A 63 -20.64 2.54 -13.44
CA PRO A 63 -21.83 1.69 -13.38
C PRO A 63 -22.18 1.04 -14.72
N SER A 64 -21.53 1.45 -15.82
CA SER A 64 -21.71 0.86 -17.15
C SER A 64 -20.80 -0.35 -17.41
N LEU A 65 -19.82 -0.64 -16.54
CA LEU A 65 -18.93 -1.77 -16.68
C LEU A 65 -19.42 -2.98 -15.86
N PRO A 66 -19.30 -4.23 -16.41
CA PRO A 66 -19.63 -5.44 -15.68
C PRO A 66 -18.82 -5.54 -14.38
N SER A 67 -19.47 -5.92 -13.27
CA SER A 67 -18.88 -5.99 -11.93
C SER A 67 -17.84 -7.10 -11.77
N ASP A 68 -17.72 -8.00 -12.71
CA ASP A 68 -16.88 -9.20 -12.71
C ASP A 68 -15.51 -9.00 -13.38
N GLU A 69 -15.25 -7.83 -14.00
CA GLU A 69 -13.91 -7.51 -14.47
C GLU A 69 -13.01 -7.02 -13.33
N VAL A 70 -12.24 -7.94 -12.76
CA VAL A 70 -11.27 -7.70 -11.67
C VAL A 70 -10.02 -6.92 -12.15
N HIS A 71 -10.04 -6.42 -13.37
CA HIS A 71 -8.89 -5.70 -13.91
C HIS A 71 -8.81 -4.27 -13.36
N GLY A 72 -7.65 -3.92 -12.78
CA GLY A 72 -7.35 -2.55 -12.41
C GLY A 72 -7.42 -1.63 -13.63
N THR A 73 -8.01 -0.45 -13.47
CA THR A 73 -8.04 0.55 -14.54
C THR A 73 -6.72 1.33 -14.60
N ILE A 74 -6.38 1.87 -15.78
CA ILE A 74 -5.20 2.72 -15.96
C ILE A 74 -5.18 3.89 -14.95
N PRO A 75 -6.28 4.62 -14.68
CA PRO A 75 -6.29 5.67 -13.67
C PRO A 75 -5.91 5.20 -12.27
N GLN A 76 -6.31 3.99 -11.87
CA GLN A 76 -5.97 3.41 -10.57
C GLN A 76 -4.50 3.07 -10.47
N ALA A 77 -3.95 2.42 -11.49
CA ALA A 77 -2.53 2.13 -11.57
C ALA A 77 -1.71 3.43 -11.52
N LEU A 78 -2.12 4.44 -12.29
CA LEU A 78 -1.45 5.75 -12.29
C LEU A 78 -1.53 6.45 -10.94
N LEU A 79 -2.66 6.38 -10.23
CA LEU A 79 -2.78 6.94 -8.89
C LEU A 79 -1.81 6.26 -7.93
N MET A 80 -1.81 4.94 -7.89
CA MET A 80 -0.95 4.18 -6.97
C MET A 80 0.53 4.38 -7.27
N MET A 81 0.91 4.34 -8.55
CA MET A 81 2.31 4.46 -8.98
C MET A 81 2.87 5.87 -8.86
N ASN A 82 2.05 6.90 -9.08
CA ASN A 82 2.50 8.30 -9.10
C ASN A 82 2.11 9.10 -7.85
N SER A 83 1.46 8.47 -6.87
CA SER A 83 1.08 9.16 -5.64
C SER A 83 2.31 9.53 -4.82
N GLU A 84 2.62 10.80 -4.76
CA GLU A 84 3.64 11.36 -3.86
C GLU A 84 3.35 10.99 -2.39
N LEU A 85 2.07 10.79 -2.07
CA LEU A 85 1.67 10.38 -0.75
C LEU A 85 2.09 8.94 -0.46
N VAL A 86 1.82 7.98 -1.36
CA VAL A 86 2.29 6.59 -1.22
C VAL A 86 3.81 6.57 -1.08
N ARG A 87 4.53 7.31 -1.93
CA ARG A 87 5.99 7.43 -1.86
C ARG A 87 6.49 7.92 -0.51
N ARG A 88 5.86 8.93 0.07
CA ARG A 88 6.25 9.47 1.39
C ARG A 88 6.06 8.46 2.52
N PHE A 89 5.06 7.61 2.43
CA PHE A 89 4.78 6.63 3.48
C PHE A 89 5.61 5.36 3.38
N VAL A 90 5.97 4.94 2.18
CA VAL A 90 6.90 3.82 2.00
C VAL A 90 8.35 4.22 2.29
N ALA A 91 8.66 5.51 2.32
CA ALA A 91 9.99 6.03 2.59
C ALA A 91 10.51 5.63 3.99
N SER A 92 11.81 5.44 4.10
CA SER A 92 12.50 5.06 5.35
C SER A 92 12.92 6.24 6.21
N ASN A 93 12.25 7.39 6.07
CA ASN A 93 12.55 8.63 6.78
C ASN A 93 11.35 9.15 7.58
N GLY A 94 11.62 10.09 8.47
CA GLY A 94 10.58 10.73 9.27
C GLY A 94 9.89 9.79 10.26
N LYS A 95 8.57 9.88 10.34
CA LYS A 95 7.72 9.08 11.25
C LYS A 95 7.03 7.92 10.54
N THR A 96 7.61 7.39 9.48
CA THR A 96 7.05 6.27 8.74
C THR A 96 7.23 4.96 9.50
N PHE A 97 6.41 3.96 9.17
CA PHE A 97 6.57 2.60 9.72
C PHE A 97 7.98 2.06 9.47
N LEU A 98 8.48 2.21 8.24
CA LEU A 98 9.78 1.67 7.84
C LEU A 98 10.93 2.35 8.59
N ALA A 99 10.87 3.68 8.76
CA ALA A 99 11.85 4.41 9.58
C ALA A 99 11.89 3.89 11.03
N GLY A 100 10.71 3.68 11.63
CA GLY A 100 10.60 3.13 12.99
C GLY A 100 11.11 1.70 13.10
N ALA A 101 10.86 0.84 12.12
CA ALA A 101 11.36 -0.54 12.10
C ALA A 101 12.89 -0.59 12.00
N LEU A 102 13.47 0.25 11.13
CA LEU A 102 14.92 0.39 10.99
C LEU A 102 15.58 0.94 12.26
N ALA A 103 14.99 1.95 12.89
CA ALA A 103 15.50 2.53 14.13
C ALA A 103 15.51 1.51 15.29
N ARG A 104 14.55 0.58 15.31
CA ARG A 104 14.51 -0.53 16.28
C ARG A 104 15.48 -1.67 15.96
N GLY A 105 16.25 -1.58 14.89
CA GLY A 105 17.21 -2.62 14.51
C GLY A 105 16.57 -3.93 14.07
N MET A 106 15.34 -3.91 13.57
CA MET A 106 14.68 -5.12 13.06
C MET A 106 15.48 -5.76 11.92
N SER A 107 15.50 -7.09 11.88
CA SER A 107 16.13 -7.82 10.76
C SER A 107 15.34 -7.63 9.46
N ASP A 108 16.01 -7.82 8.32
CA ASP A 108 15.36 -7.70 6.99
C ASP A 108 14.18 -8.66 6.85
N GLU A 109 14.34 -9.89 7.33
CA GLU A 109 13.25 -10.89 7.29
C GLU A 109 12.06 -10.46 8.12
N ALA A 110 12.29 -9.93 9.32
CA ALA A 110 11.23 -9.45 10.18
C ALA A 110 10.51 -8.25 9.55
N ILE A 111 11.24 -7.31 8.93
CA ILE A 111 10.64 -6.17 8.24
C ILE A 111 9.80 -6.65 7.06
N VAL A 112 10.34 -7.51 6.20
CA VAL A 112 9.60 -8.05 5.04
C VAL A 112 8.34 -8.78 5.49
N SER A 113 8.42 -9.61 6.53
CA SER A 113 7.26 -10.32 7.07
C SER A 113 6.15 -9.36 7.52
N VAL A 114 6.52 -8.31 8.26
CA VAL A 114 5.54 -7.31 8.72
C VAL A 114 4.99 -6.49 7.54
N LEU A 115 5.79 -6.18 6.51
CA LEU A 115 5.30 -5.50 5.32
C LEU A 115 4.25 -6.34 4.60
N TYR A 116 4.48 -7.65 4.42
CA TYR A 116 3.49 -8.56 3.84
C TYR A 116 2.20 -8.63 4.66
N GLU A 117 2.31 -8.80 5.97
CA GLU A 117 1.13 -8.80 6.86
C GLU A 117 0.31 -7.51 6.76
N ARG A 118 0.98 -6.36 6.76
CA ARG A 118 0.31 -5.06 6.71
C ARG A 118 -0.34 -4.77 5.36
N THR A 119 0.25 -5.25 4.27
CA THR A 119 -0.24 -4.96 2.91
C THR A 119 -1.18 -6.04 2.40
N LEU A 120 -0.81 -7.30 2.56
CA LEU A 120 -1.51 -8.43 1.96
C LEU A 120 -2.27 -9.29 2.97
N GLY A 121 -2.12 -9.02 4.28
CA GLY A 121 -2.80 -9.74 5.34
C GLY A 121 -2.28 -11.16 5.61
N HIS A 122 -1.14 -11.53 5.02
CA HIS A 122 -0.52 -12.85 5.24
C HIS A 122 1.01 -12.76 5.30
N GLN A 123 1.64 -13.82 5.80
CA GLN A 123 3.10 -13.95 5.81
C GLN A 123 3.63 -14.26 4.42
N PRO A 124 4.84 -13.79 4.07
CA PRO A 124 5.48 -14.12 2.80
C PRO A 124 5.75 -15.63 2.71
N ARG A 125 5.46 -16.22 1.58
CA ARG A 125 5.86 -17.60 1.29
C ARG A 125 7.39 -17.70 1.20
N ALA A 126 7.95 -18.90 1.43
CA ALA A 126 9.40 -19.11 1.39
C ALA A 126 10.06 -18.60 0.08
N ARG A 127 9.36 -18.75 -1.04
CA ARG A 127 9.84 -18.27 -2.36
C ARG A 127 9.83 -16.74 -2.44
N GLU A 128 8.82 -16.09 -1.93
CA GLU A 128 8.67 -14.63 -1.91
C GLU A 128 9.74 -13.99 -1.02
N LEU A 129 9.93 -14.55 0.18
CA LEU A 129 10.98 -14.11 1.09
C LEU A 129 12.39 -14.28 0.46
N ALA A 130 12.62 -15.37 -0.25
CA ALA A 130 13.89 -15.59 -0.95
C ALA A 130 14.12 -14.56 -2.07
N VAL A 131 13.05 -14.14 -2.78
CA VAL A 131 13.14 -13.07 -3.79
C VAL A 131 13.50 -11.75 -3.12
N CYS A 132 12.82 -11.37 -2.05
CA CYS A 132 13.10 -10.13 -1.30
C CYS A 132 14.56 -10.11 -0.78
N LYS A 133 15.03 -11.20 -0.18
CA LYS A 133 16.42 -11.32 0.27
C LYS A 133 17.44 -11.14 -0.85
N ARG A 134 17.18 -11.73 -2.00
CA ARG A 134 18.05 -11.60 -3.18
C ARG A 134 18.07 -10.17 -3.69
N TYR A 135 16.91 -9.51 -3.70
CA TYR A 135 16.78 -8.11 -4.08
C TYR A 135 17.55 -7.18 -3.15
N LEU A 136 17.40 -7.34 -1.83
CA LEU A 136 18.16 -6.61 -0.81
C LEU A 136 19.69 -6.72 -1.02
N LYS A 137 20.17 -7.94 -1.33
CA LYS A 137 21.58 -8.16 -1.64
C LYS A 137 22.02 -7.49 -2.95
N LYS A 138 21.15 -7.48 -3.97
CA LYS A 138 21.44 -6.92 -5.29
C LYS A 138 21.54 -5.40 -5.26
N VAL A 139 20.63 -4.74 -4.58
CA VAL A 139 20.60 -3.26 -4.46
C VAL A 139 21.75 -2.76 -3.60
N GLY A 140 22.10 -3.50 -2.54
CA GLY A 140 23.21 -3.16 -1.63
C GLY A 140 22.92 -1.99 -0.69
N GLN A 141 21.88 -1.21 -0.94
CA GLN A 141 21.39 -0.15 -0.08
C GLN A 141 20.10 -0.62 0.63
N ARG A 142 20.26 -1.00 1.90
CA ARG A 142 19.20 -1.62 2.71
C ARG A 142 17.92 -0.82 2.74
N LYS A 143 18.03 0.49 2.97
CA LYS A 143 16.86 1.39 3.08
C LYS A 143 16.10 1.44 1.76
N GLU A 144 16.79 1.73 0.68
CA GLU A 144 16.23 1.82 -0.67
C GLU A 144 15.54 0.52 -1.07
N ALA A 145 16.20 -0.62 -0.89
CA ALA A 145 15.62 -1.91 -1.22
C ALA A 145 14.34 -2.25 -0.43
N LEU A 146 14.28 -1.85 0.85
CA LEU A 146 13.07 -2.03 1.66
C LEU A 146 11.94 -1.08 1.25
N GLU A 147 12.26 0.16 0.87
CA GLU A 147 11.30 1.11 0.29
C GLU A 147 10.70 0.56 -1.01
N ASP A 148 11.53 0.04 -1.89
CA ASP A 148 11.10 -0.57 -3.16
C ASP A 148 10.22 -1.80 -2.94
N ILE A 149 10.56 -2.66 -1.98
CA ILE A 149 9.74 -3.83 -1.62
C ILE A 149 8.38 -3.35 -1.11
N PHE A 150 8.35 -2.40 -0.19
CA PHE A 150 7.10 -1.87 0.35
C PHE A 150 6.25 -1.23 -0.75
N TRP A 151 6.85 -0.39 -1.59
CA TRP A 151 6.18 0.23 -2.72
C TRP A 151 5.62 -0.82 -3.69
N SER A 152 6.39 -1.89 -3.97
CA SER A 152 5.93 -2.97 -4.83
C SER A 152 4.71 -3.68 -4.26
N LEU A 153 4.68 -3.96 -2.95
CA LEU A 153 3.58 -4.65 -2.29
C LEU A 153 2.27 -3.86 -2.38
N VAL A 154 2.28 -2.55 -2.11
CA VAL A 154 1.08 -1.70 -2.21
C VAL A 154 0.59 -1.50 -3.65
N ASN A 155 1.42 -1.82 -4.64
CA ASN A 155 1.08 -1.76 -6.07
C ASN A 155 0.72 -3.13 -6.67
N THR A 156 0.63 -4.18 -5.84
CA THR A 156 0.18 -5.50 -6.33
C THR A 156 -1.32 -5.54 -6.58
N THR A 157 -1.73 -6.38 -7.53
CA THR A 157 -3.16 -6.66 -7.74
C THR A 157 -3.80 -7.26 -6.49
N GLU A 158 -3.05 -8.08 -5.74
CA GLU A 158 -3.50 -8.70 -4.50
C GLU A 158 -3.90 -7.66 -3.45
N PHE A 159 -3.14 -6.57 -3.31
CA PHE A 159 -3.50 -5.46 -2.41
C PHE A 159 -4.83 -4.79 -2.78
N LEU A 160 -5.17 -4.74 -4.08
CA LEU A 160 -6.36 -4.06 -4.60
C LEU A 160 -7.58 -4.98 -4.74
N THR A 161 -7.44 -6.27 -4.40
CA THR A 161 -8.50 -7.28 -4.50
C THR A 161 -8.74 -7.95 -3.16
N ARG A 162 -9.96 -8.37 -2.91
CA ARG A 162 -10.35 -9.16 -1.74
C ARG A 162 -10.43 -10.63 -2.14
N HIS A 163 -9.78 -11.48 -1.37
CA HIS A 163 -9.86 -12.93 -1.48
C HIS A 163 -10.78 -13.53 -0.41
#